data_eed0b1ec10726301250a63f5838cb449
#
_entry.id   eed0b1ec10726301250a63f5838cb449
#
_cell.length_a   1.000
_cell.length_b   1.000
_cell.length_c   1.000
_cell.angle_alpha   90.00
_cell.angle_beta   90.00
_cell.angle_gamma   90.00
#
_symmetry.space_group_name_H-M   'P 1'
#
loop_
_entity.id
_entity.type
_entity.pdbx_description
1 polymer ?
#
loop_
_entity_poly.entity_id
_entity_poly.type
_entity_poly.pdbx_seq_one_letter_code
_entity_poly.pdbx_strand_id
1 'polypeptide(L)'
;MKIYSLGFLVLGVFVVQIQAQFLRAAADDDGLLVGTAVRPAQLSEAAYAATLAREFNMVEAEDAMKWWVLRPDAATYNFRPGDEVVRFAQAHAMKVRGHCLVWGRYNPDWLTQGHFTTRQLSHLLHEHITRVMKHYAGPIFAWDVVNEALDENGNVRDSLWYNQPGIGFSEKGAAYIEQVFRWARKADPKALLFYNEAEGEGLNRKSDAIYAMIKDFKQRGVPIDGVGLQMHIPLLDADMPAISANIARLTALGVQVHITELDVSLPIDSNGNARAEDLARQADVYRGIVRACLNNAGCTAIQTWGFTDKYSWIGSHSRATRGQALPFDRAYQPKAAHGAMLEELSAGRSAAR
;
A
#
# COMPACT_ATOMS: atom_id res chain seq x y z
N MET A 1 11.78 73.73 24.29
CA MET A 1 11.93 72.32 24.47
C MET A 1 10.98 71.61 23.53
N LYS A 2 11.46 71.08 22.37
CA LYS A 2 10.65 70.43 21.35
C LYS A 2 10.80 68.94 21.57
N ILE A 3 9.67 68.25 21.87
CA ILE A 3 9.62 66.82 22.05
C ILE A 3 9.32 66.18 20.66
N TYR A 4 10.26 65.43 20.10
CA TYR A 4 10.05 64.61 18.90
C TYR A 4 9.49 63.27 19.31
N SER A 5 8.25 62.99 18.89
CA SER A 5 7.62 61.68 19.04
C SER A 5 8.08 60.77 17.91
N LEU A 6 8.78 59.68 18.26
CA LEU A 6 9.25 58.65 17.31
C LEU A 6 8.13 57.62 17.17
N GLY A 7 7.41 57.65 16.06
CA GLY A 7 6.42 56.61 15.73
C GLY A 7 7.12 55.33 15.25
N PHE A 8 6.97 54.22 15.98
CA PHE A 8 7.38 52.90 15.53
C PHE A 8 6.34 52.35 14.53
N LEU A 9 6.76 52.20 13.27
CA LEU A 9 5.98 51.49 12.24
C LEU A 9 6.23 49.97 12.44
N VAL A 10 5.25 49.24 12.95
CA VAL A 10 5.27 47.78 13.01
C VAL A 10 4.85 47.25 11.63
N LEU A 11 5.80 46.82 10.82
CA LEU A 11 5.50 46.04 9.60
C LEU A 11 5.06 44.64 10.04
N GLY A 12 3.79 44.39 9.97
CA GLY A 12 3.23 43.04 10.08
C GLY A 12 3.63 42.19 8.84
N VAL A 13 4.50 41.23 9.04
CA VAL A 13 4.80 40.23 8.00
C VAL A 13 3.59 39.29 7.92
N PHE A 14 2.75 39.49 6.92
CA PHE A 14 1.73 38.51 6.55
C PHE A 14 2.43 37.33 5.89
N VAL A 15 2.61 36.24 6.63
CA VAL A 15 2.97 34.95 6.04
C VAL A 15 1.73 34.42 5.33
N VAL A 16 1.70 34.55 4.00
CA VAL A 16 0.69 33.88 3.17
C VAL A 16 1.05 32.39 3.19
N GLN A 17 0.33 31.61 3.96
CA GLN A 17 0.40 30.15 3.87
C GLN A 17 -0.14 29.76 2.48
N ILE A 18 0.75 29.40 1.56
CA ILE A 18 0.37 28.79 0.30
C ILE A 18 -0.10 27.38 0.64
N GLN A 19 -1.40 27.15 0.63
CA GLN A 19 -1.97 25.82 0.85
C GLN A 19 -1.57 24.92 -0.33
N ALA A 20 -1.09 23.72 -0.05
CA ALA A 20 -0.74 22.74 -1.07
C ALA A 20 -1.98 22.47 -1.96
N GLN A 21 -1.79 22.44 -3.28
CA GLN A 21 -2.88 22.21 -4.23
C GLN A 21 -3.05 20.73 -4.60
N PHE A 22 -2.06 19.89 -4.30
CA PHE A 22 -1.99 18.50 -4.70
C PHE A 22 -1.56 17.63 -3.52
N LEU A 23 -2.03 16.38 -3.49
CA LEU A 23 -1.71 15.40 -2.43
C LEU A 23 -0.20 15.22 -2.28
N ARG A 24 0.53 15.13 -3.41
CA ARG A 24 1.97 14.99 -3.44
C ARG A 24 2.68 16.09 -2.67
N ALA A 25 2.35 17.35 -2.97
CA ALA A 25 3.02 18.49 -2.34
C ALA A 25 2.76 18.53 -0.82
N ALA A 26 1.51 18.31 -0.41
CA ALA A 26 1.15 18.26 1.01
C ALA A 26 1.86 17.10 1.74
N ALA A 27 2.00 15.95 1.09
CA ALA A 27 2.67 14.79 1.68
C ALA A 27 4.20 14.96 1.76
N ASP A 28 4.81 15.59 0.75
CA ASP A 28 6.25 15.87 0.72
C ASP A 28 6.68 16.77 1.89
N ASP A 29 5.85 17.75 2.27
CA ASP A 29 6.09 18.65 3.40
C ASP A 29 6.18 17.90 4.75
N ASP A 30 5.44 16.79 4.91
CA ASP A 30 5.44 15.93 6.09
C ASP A 30 6.42 14.74 6.01
N GLY A 31 7.12 14.59 4.89
CA GLY A 31 7.96 13.42 4.63
C GLY A 31 7.17 12.12 4.52
N LEU A 32 5.87 12.20 4.15
CA LEU A 32 4.98 11.06 3.96
C LEU A 32 4.98 10.64 2.49
N LEU A 33 4.89 9.34 2.23
CA LEU A 33 4.64 8.84 0.89
C LEU A 33 3.14 8.74 0.64
N VAL A 34 2.67 9.38 -0.43
CA VAL A 34 1.31 9.21 -0.94
C VAL A 34 1.39 8.56 -2.30
N GLY A 35 0.80 7.38 -2.44
CA GLY A 35 0.94 6.53 -3.62
C GLY A 35 -0.35 5.95 -4.16
N THR A 36 -0.21 5.22 -5.27
CA THR A 36 -1.31 4.46 -5.86
C THR A 36 -0.81 3.27 -6.66
N ALA A 37 -1.60 2.19 -6.72
CA ALA A 37 -1.36 1.08 -7.62
C ALA A 37 -1.68 1.48 -9.07
N VAL A 38 -0.86 1.00 -10.02
CA VAL A 38 -0.97 1.35 -11.45
C VAL A 38 -0.76 0.12 -12.34
N ARG A 39 -1.41 0.12 -13.50
CA ARG A 39 -1.14 -0.84 -14.59
C ARG A 39 -0.38 -0.14 -15.71
N PRO A 40 0.64 -0.76 -16.32
CA PRO A 40 1.44 -0.16 -17.39
C PRO A 40 0.59 0.39 -18.54
N ALA A 41 -0.46 -0.34 -18.95
CA ALA A 41 -1.34 0.09 -20.03
C ALA A 41 -2.02 1.45 -19.80
N GLN A 42 -2.30 1.81 -18.55
CA GLN A 42 -2.94 3.08 -18.18
C GLN A 42 -1.97 4.27 -18.32
N LEU A 43 -0.67 4.03 -18.22
CA LEU A 43 0.35 5.08 -18.33
C LEU A 43 0.44 5.71 -19.73
N SER A 44 -0.10 5.04 -20.74
CA SER A 44 -0.21 5.58 -22.11
C SER A 44 -1.34 6.62 -22.28
N GLU A 45 -2.28 6.69 -21.33
CA GLU A 45 -3.35 7.69 -21.34
C GLU A 45 -2.85 9.01 -20.75
N ALA A 46 -2.76 10.05 -21.56
CA ALA A 46 -2.13 11.32 -21.16
C ALA A 46 -2.77 11.96 -19.91
N ALA A 47 -4.10 11.92 -19.79
CA ALA A 47 -4.80 12.47 -18.63
C ALA A 47 -4.52 11.67 -17.35
N TYR A 48 -4.47 10.34 -17.46
CA TYR A 48 -4.09 9.44 -16.35
C TYR A 48 -2.66 9.74 -15.90
N ALA A 49 -1.70 9.71 -16.81
CA ALA A 49 -0.29 9.92 -16.52
C ALA A 49 -0.02 11.31 -15.90
N ALA A 50 -0.66 12.36 -16.43
CA ALA A 50 -0.53 13.72 -15.90
C ALA A 50 -1.09 13.85 -14.47
N THR A 51 -2.26 13.26 -14.19
CA THR A 51 -2.86 13.27 -12.87
C THR A 51 -2.00 12.47 -11.87
N LEU A 52 -1.55 11.27 -12.28
CA LEU A 52 -0.67 10.42 -11.46
C LEU A 52 0.61 11.17 -11.05
N ALA A 53 1.33 11.76 -11.99
CA ALA A 53 2.59 12.46 -11.73
C ALA A 53 2.42 13.70 -10.84
N ARG A 54 1.28 14.38 -10.95
CA ARG A 54 0.96 15.57 -10.16
C ARG A 54 0.57 15.27 -8.72
N GLU A 55 -0.23 14.20 -8.52
CA GLU A 55 -0.87 13.92 -7.23
C GLU A 55 -0.10 12.99 -6.32
N PHE A 56 0.84 12.18 -6.86
CA PHE A 56 1.48 11.12 -6.09
C PHE A 56 3.01 11.18 -6.17
N ASN A 57 3.68 10.81 -5.06
CA ASN A 57 5.13 10.68 -4.97
C ASN A 57 5.59 9.21 -4.89
N MET A 58 4.65 8.26 -4.96
CA MET A 58 4.91 6.82 -4.96
C MET A 58 3.94 6.09 -5.89
N VAL A 59 4.41 4.99 -6.49
CA VAL A 59 3.58 4.05 -7.25
C VAL A 59 3.89 2.61 -6.87
N GLU A 60 2.92 1.74 -7.14
CA GLU A 60 3.04 0.29 -7.05
C GLU A 60 2.55 -0.36 -8.33
N ALA A 61 3.19 -1.44 -8.76
CA ALA A 61 2.70 -2.20 -9.89
C ALA A 61 1.54 -3.11 -9.46
N GLU A 62 0.29 -2.79 -9.90
CA GLU A 62 -0.90 -3.55 -9.50
C GLU A 62 -0.79 -5.05 -9.81
N ASP A 63 -0.32 -5.40 -11.02
CA ASP A 63 -0.19 -6.79 -11.47
C ASP A 63 1.21 -7.10 -12.05
N ALA A 64 1.92 -6.10 -12.55
CA ALA A 64 3.09 -6.28 -13.42
C ALA A 64 4.27 -6.99 -12.72
N MET A 65 4.28 -7.05 -11.39
CA MET A 65 5.31 -7.74 -10.60
C MET A 65 4.81 -9.01 -9.90
N LYS A 66 3.58 -9.44 -10.14
CA LYS A 66 3.06 -10.73 -9.66
C LYS A 66 3.61 -11.89 -10.49
N TRP A 67 3.66 -13.08 -9.90
CA TRP A 67 4.24 -14.27 -10.51
C TRP A 67 3.71 -14.57 -11.91
N TRP A 68 2.39 -14.53 -12.11
CA TRP A 68 1.77 -14.87 -13.38
C TRP A 68 2.16 -13.94 -14.54
N VAL A 69 2.56 -12.70 -14.25
CA VAL A 69 3.09 -11.74 -15.23
C VAL A 69 4.60 -11.87 -15.37
N LEU A 70 5.32 -11.93 -14.23
CA LEU A 70 6.77 -12.00 -14.23
C LEU A 70 7.32 -13.31 -14.77
N ARG A 71 6.66 -14.44 -14.51
CA ARG A 71 7.12 -15.79 -14.91
C ARG A 71 5.96 -16.58 -15.51
N PRO A 72 5.46 -16.19 -16.71
CA PRO A 72 4.28 -16.80 -17.34
C PRO A 72 4.49 -18.29 -17.69
N ASP A 73 5.74 -18.72 -17.87
CA ASP A 73 6.15 -20.11 -18.04
C ASP A 73 7.40 -20.43 -17.20
N ALA A 74 7.76 -21.71 -17.09
CA ALA A 74 8.85 -22.16 -16.23
C ALA A 74 10.23 -21.60 -16.62
N ALA A 75 10.44 -21.28 -17.88
CA ALA A 75 11.74 -20.86 -18.44
C ALA A 75 11.90 -19.36 -18.57
N THR A 76 10.78 -18.62 -18.73
CA THR A 76 10.78 -17.21 -19.12
C THR A 76 10.50 -16.29 -17.95
N TYR A 77 11.30 -15.20 -17.84
CA TYR A 77 10.98 -14.05 -17.01
C TYR A 77 10.66 -12.84 -17.90
N ASN A 78 9.51 -12.23 -17.66
CA ASN A 78 9.04 -11.03 -18.36
C ASN A 78 9.03 -9.83 -17.42
N PHE A 79 10.12 -9.10 -17.36
CA PHE A 79 10.23 -7.88 -16.53
C PHE A 79 9.66 -6.63 -17.20
N ARG A 80 9.40 -6.68 -18.52
CA ARG A 80 9.03 -5.51 -19.32
C ARG A 80 7.87 -4.69 -18.73
N PRO A 81 6.73 -5.28 -18.29
CA PRO A 81 5.64 -4.49 -17.72
C PRO A 81 6.01 -3.77 -16.42
N GLY A 82 6.76 -4.44 -15.53
CA GLY A 82 7.28 -3.82 -14.30
C GLY A 82 8.30 -2.72 -14.59
N ASP A 83 9.19 -2.92 -15.57
CA ASP A 83 10.17 -1.92 -16.01
C ASP A 83 9.50 -0.66 -16.58
N GLU A 84 8.33 -0.77 -17.18
CA GLU A 84 7.54 0.38 -17.66
C GLU A 84 7.07 1.23 -16.49
N VAL A 85 6.58 0.62 -15.40
CA VAL A 85 6.19 1.32 -14.18
C VAL A 85 7.41 2.00 -13.52
N VAL A 86 8.52 1.28 -13.40
CA VAL A 86 9.77 1.83 -12.82
C VAL A 86 10.27 3.02 -13.64
N ARG A 87 10.31 2.93 -14.97
CA ARG A 87 10.74 4.05 -15.84
C ARG A 87 9.84 5.28 -15.68
N PHE A 88 8.51 5.08 -15.63
CA PHE A 88 7.58 6.17 -15.38
C PHE A 88 7.86 6.84 -14.03
N ALA A 89 7.99 6.06 -12.98
CA ALA A 89 8.28 6.56 -11.64
C ALA A 89 9.59 7.36 -11.57
N GLN A 90 10.65 6.85 -12.20
CA GLN A 90 11.95 7.53 -12.26
C GLN A 90 11.86 8.86 -13.03
N ALA A 91 11.13 8.90 -14.16
CA ALA A 91 10.93 10.12 -14.94
C ALA A 91 10.19 11.21 -14.17
N HIS A 92 9.39 10.83 -13.16
CA HIS A 92 8.59 11.75 -12.35
C HIS A 92 9.06 11.86 -10.89
N ALA A 93 10.28 11.39 -10.57
CA ALA A 93 10.85 11.40 -9.21
C ALA A 93 9.93 10.78 -8.15
N MET A 94 9.29 9.65 -8.49
CA MET A 94 8.42 8.88 -7.60
C MET A 94 9.17 7.68 -7.03
N LYS A 95 8.82 7.26 -5.81
CA LYS A 95 9.25 5.98 -5.24
C LYS A 95 8.46 4.83 -5.86
N VAL A 96 9.05 3.63 -5.86
CA VAL A 96 8.37 2.42 -6.35
C VAL A 96 8.32 1.37 -5.26
N ARG A 97 7.11 0.88 -4.95
CA ARG A 97 6.87 -0.30 -4.12
C ARG A 97 6.66 -1.52 -5.03
N GLY A 98 7.24 -2.65 -4.68
CA GLY A 98 7.07 -3.92 -5.41
C GLY A 98 6.01 -4.80 -4.78
N HIS A 99 5.05 -5.28 -5.59
CA HIS A 99 3.96 -6.14 -5.16
C HIS A 99 3.79 -7.31 -6.13
N CYS A 100 3.91 -8.53 -5.69
CA CYS A 100 4.45 -9.06 -4.45
C CYS A 100 5.34 -10.28 -4.77
N LEU A 101 6.25 -10.65 -3.86
CA LEU A 101 7.17 -11.76 -4.12
C LEU A 101 6.50 -13.12 -3.88
N VAL A 102 5.69 -13.24 -2.84
CA VAL A 102 5.02 -14.49 -2.45
C VAL A 102 3.56 -14.25 -2.11
N TRP A 103 2.68 -14.91 -2.84
CA TRP A 103 1.25 -14.92 -2.58
C TRP A 103 0.67 -16.32 -2.87
N GLY A 104 -0.29 -16.76 -2.08
CA GLY A 104 -0.99 -18.02 -2.30
C GLY A 104 -1.88 -18.04 -3.56
N ARG A 105 -2.20 -16.84 -4.09
CA ARG A 105 -3.05 -16.62 -5.28
C ARG A 105 -2.23 -16.07 -6.44
N TYR A 106 -2.85 -15.98 -7.62
CA TYR A 106 -2.25 -15.38 -8.83
C TYR A 106 -0.89 -15.96 -9.20
N ASN A 107 -0.76 -17.29 -9.04
CA ASN A 107 0.37 -18.05 -9.54
C ASN A 107 0.04 -18.56 -10.96
N PRO A 108 1.04 -18.71 -11.85
CA PRO A 108 0.79 -19.21 -13.22
C PRO A 108 0.42 -20.70 -13.22
N ASP A 109 -0.30 -21.14 -14.26
CA ASP A 109 -0.81 -22.50 -14.39
C ASP A 109 0.30 -23.55 -14.31
N TRP A 110 1.46 -23.32 -14.95
CA TRP A 110 2.58 -24.25 -14.90
C TRP A 110 3.05 -24.55 -13.47
N LEU A 111 2.88 -23.58 -12.56
CA LEU A 111 3.27 -23.68 -11.16
C LEU A 111 2.16 -24.36 -10.32
N THR A 112 0.90 -23.98 -10.53
CA THR A 112 -0.22 -24.49 -9.74
C THR A 112 -0.66 -25.88 -10.15
N GLN A 113 -0.49 -26.26 -11.43
CA GLN A 113 -0.82 -27.56 -11.97
C GLN A 113 0.40 -28.50 -12.04
N GLY A 114 1.60 -27.98 -11.76
CA GLY A 114 2.83 -28.74 -11.75
C GLY A 114 2.93 -29.69 -10.55
N HIS A 115 3.55 -30.84 -10.76
CA HIS A 115 3.80 -31.81 -9.69
C HIS A 115 5.22 -31.60 -9.14
N PHE A 116 5.33 -30.78 -8.09
CA PHE A 116 6.61 -30.45 -7.46
C PHE A 116 6.77 -31.15 -6.12
N THR A 117 7.95 -31.65 -5.87
CA THR A 117 8.36 -31.98 -4.50
C THR A 117 8.61 -30.73 -3.69
N THR A 118 8.50 -30.78 -2.38
CA THR A 118 8.82 -29.69 -1.46
C THR A 118 10.19 -29.06 -1.73
N ARG A 119 11.20 -29.89 -2.04
CA ARG A 119 12.55 -29.41 -2.38
C ARG A 119 12.59 -28.59 -3.68
N GLN A 120 11.90 -29.06 -4.72
CA GLN A 120 11.83 -28.35 -6.00
C GLN A 120 11.10 -27.02 -5.82
N LEU A 121 9.99 -27.01 -5.10
CA LEU A 121 9.21 -25.81 -4.85
C LEU A 121 9.98 -24.77 -4.03
N SER A 122 10.70 -25.24 -2.99
CA SER A 122 11.60 -24.37 -2.22
C SER A 122 12.69 -23.74 -3.08
N HIS A 123 13.28 -24.52 -3.99
CA HIS A 123 14.29 -24.00 -4.94
C HIS A 123 13.71 -22.96 -5.91
N LEU A 124 12.53 -23.26 -6.50
CA LEU A 124 11.84 -22.35 -7.43
C LEU A 124 11.48 -21.02 -6.76
N LEU A 125 10.97 -21.06 -5.53
CA LEU A 125 10.63 -19.85 -4.78
C LEU A 125 11.88 -19.01 -4.46
N HIS A 126 12.94 -19.65 -3.96
CA HIS A 126 14.20 -18.97 -3.65
C HIS A 126 14.84 -18.34 -4.90
N GLU A 127 14.83 -19.07 -6.04
CA GLU A 127 15.29 -18.56 -7.33
C GLU A 127 14.48 -17.32 -7.75
N HIS A 128 13.14 -17.41 -7.68
CA HIS A 128 12.26 -16.31 -8.06
C HIS A 128 12.53 -15.05 -7.23
N ILE A 129 12.51 -15.15 -5.90
CA ILE A 129 12.80 -14.04 -5.00
C ILE A 129 14.15 -13.42 -5.33
N THR A 130 15.18 -14.26 -5.48
CA THR A 130 16.55 -13.79 -5.75
C THR A 130 16.62 -13.07 -7.09
N ARG A 131 15.99 -13.60 -8.12
CA ARG A 131 16.05 -13.05 -9.48
C ARG A 131 15.27 -11.75 -9.61
N VAL A 132 14.05 -11.71 -9.06
CA VAL A 132 13.18 -10.52 -9.11
C VAL A 132 13.81 -9.38 -8.31
N MET A 133 14.21 -9.63 -7.07
CA MET A 133 14.79 -8.58 -6.24
C MET A 133 16.12 -8.06 -6.79
N LYS A 134 16.95 -8.91 -7.37
CA LYS A 134 18.20 -8.44 -8.03
C LYS A 134 17.94 -7.59 -9.27
N HIS A 135 16.91 -7.94 -10.07
CA HIS A 135 16.55 -7.14 -11.23
C HIS A 135 16.11 -5.73 -10.84
N TYR A 136 15.35 -5.61 -9.76
CA TYR A 136 14.81 -4.33 -9.29
C TYR A 136 15.63 -3.68 -8.16
N ALA A 137 16.82 -4.19 -7.85
CA ALA A 137 17.65 -3.64 -6.77
C ALA A 137 18.02 -2.17 -7.03
N GLY A 138 17.70 -1.30 -6.08
CA GLY A 138 17.88 0.14 -6.16
C GLY A 138 16.63 0.91 -6.58
N PRO A 139 15.99 0.65 -7.72
CA PRO A 139 14.74 1.31 -8.11
C PRO A 139 13.57 1.07 -7.15
N ILE A 140 13.40 -0.14 -6.64
CA ILE A 140 12.33 -0.47 -5.69
C ILE A 140 12.84 -0.28 -4.26
N PHE A 141 12.16 0.60 -3.50
CA PHE A 141 12.55 0.92 -2.13
C PHE A 141 11.94 0.00 -1.08
N ALA A 142 10.79 -0.61 -1.37
CA ALA A 142 10.05 -1.48 -0.47
C ALA A 142 9.37 -2.63 -1.24
N TRP A 143 9.29 -3.81 -0.64
CA TRP A 143 8.62 -4.99 -1.21
C TRP A 143 7.57 -5.55 -0.27
N ASP A 144 6.42 -5.92 -0.81
CA ASP A 144 5.53 -6.89 -0.21
C ASP A 144 6.13 -8.28 -0.39
N VAL A 145 6.85 -8.73 0.62
CA VAL A 145 7.58 -10.00 0.58
C VAL A 145 6.61 -11.18 0.62
N VAL A 146 5.62 -11.09 1.50
CA VAL A 146 4.52 -12.07 1.61
C VAL A 146 3.21 -11.30 1.68
N ASN A 147 2.26 -11.71 0.84
CA ASN A 147 0.92 -11.15 0.77
C ASN A 147 -0.13 -12.18 1.20
N GLU A 148 -1.05 -11.78 2.10
CA GLU A 148 -2.28 -12.51 2.49
C GLU A 148 -2.04 -13.96 2.95
N ALA A 149 -1.10 -14.17 3.85
CA ALA A 149 -0.76 -15.49 4.33
C ALA A 149 -1.66 -16.02 5.46
N LEU A 150 -2.49 -15.17 6.07
CA LEU A 150 -3.37 -15.55 7.16
C LEU A 150 -4.86 -15.59 6.73
N ASP A 151 -5.61 -16.52 7.30
CA ASP A 151 -7.07 -16.58 7.19
C ASP A 151 -7.75 -15.58 8.16
N GLU A 152 -9.07 -15.51 8.14
CA GLU A 152 -9.86 -14.64 9.00
C GLU A 152 -9.75 -15.00 10.50
N ASN A 153 -9.32 -16.22 10.82
CA ASN A 153 -9.09 -16.69 12.19
C ASN A 153 -7.65 -16.46 12.66
N GLY A 154 -6.77 -15.96 11.78
CA GLY A 154 -5.36 -15.73 12.06
C GLY A 154 -4.47 -16.97 11.88
N ASN A 155 -4.98 -18.05 11.29
CA ASN A 155 -4.18 -19.22 10.94
C ASN A 155 -3.46 -19.00 9.61
N VAL A 156 -2.32 -19.66 9.42
CA VAL A 156 -1.65 -19.68 8.13
C VAL A 156 -2.51 -20.39 7.10
N ARG A 157 -2.81 -19.70 5.99
CA ARG A 157 -3.62 -20.25 4.89
C ARG A 157 -2.94 -21.41 4.21
N ASP A 158 -3.73 -22.41 3.87
CA ASP A 158 -3.33 -23.45 2.93
C ASP A 158 -2.93 -22.84 1.60
N SER A 159 -1.78 -23.23 1.11
CA SER A 159 -1.26 -22.71 -0.15
C SER A 159 -0.16 -23.59 -0.72
N LEU A 160 0.15 -23.37 -2.00
CA LEU A 160 1.30 -23.97 -2.67
C LEU A 160 2.60 -23.78 -1.86
N TRP A 161 2.76 -22.64 -1.21
CA TRP A 161 3.98 -22.26 -0.49
C TRP A 161 4.05 -22.80 0.93
N TYR A 162 2.90 -23.04 1.58
CA TYR A 162 2.85 -23.49 2.96
C TYR A 162 2.80 -25.03 3.09
N ASN A 163 1.76 -25.68 2.52
CA ASN A 163 1.47 -27.09 2.78
C ASN A 163 0.93 -27.89 1.57
N GLN A 164 0.90 -27.32 0.35
CA GLN A 164 0.36 -27.96 -0.85
C GLN A 164 1.36 -27.95 -2.04
N PRO A 165 2.50 -28.64 -1.96
CA PRO A 165 3.10 -29.40 -0.86
C PRO A 165 3.92 -28.54 0.12
N GLY A 166 4.05 -27.21 -0.12
CA GLY A 166 4.84 -26.29 0.67
C GLY A 166 6.35 -26.36 0.40
N ILE A 167 7.09 -25.46 1.04
CA ILE A 167 8.56 -25.36 0.91
C ILE A 167 9.33 -26.00 2.07
N GLY A 168 8.69 -26.89 2.83
CA GLY A 168 9.32 -27.65 3.93
C GLY A 168 9.02 -27.14 5.32
N PHE A 169 8.00 -26.31 5.47
CA PHE A 169 7.58 -25.73 6.76
C PHE A 169 6.11 -26.01 7.10
N SER A 170 5.49 -27.02 6.47
CA SER A 170 4.12 -27.44 6.79
C SER A 170 4.00 -27.69 8.29
N GLU A 171 2.89 -27.27 8.89
CA GLU A 171 2.59 -27.39 10.32
C GLU A 171 3.52 -26.63 11.27
N LYS A 172 4.42 -25.78 10.73
CA LYS A 172 5.35 -24.95 11.52
C LYS A 172 4.93 -23.49 11.59
N GLY A 173 3.63 -23.20 11.44
CA GLY A 173 3.09 -21.86 11.49
C GLY A 173 3.78 -20.90 10.49
N ALA A 174 4.19 -19.74 10.96
CA ALA A 174 4.80 -18.70 10.13
C ALA A 174 6.25 -18.96 9.69
N ALA A 175 6.81 -20.18 9.92
CA ALA A 175 8.22 -20.45 9.63
C ALA A 175 8.57 -20.32 8.13
N TYR A 176 7.63 -20.61 7.21
CA TYR A 176 7.89 -20.41 5.79
C TYR A 176 7.95 -18.90 5.43
N ILE A 177 7.16 -18.07 6.11
CA ILE A 177 7.18 -16.60 5.96
C ILE A 177 8.55 -16.08 6.42
N GLU A 178 9.02 -16.48 7.60
CA GLU A 178 10.36 -16.14 8.08
C GLU A 178 11.44 -16.49 7.06
N GLN A 179 11.40 -17.72 6.51
CA GLN A 179 12.40 -18.17 5.52
C GLN A 179 12.40 -17.28 4.27
N VAL A 180 11.23 -16.87 3.81
CA VAL A 180 11.07 -15.98 2.64
C VAL A 180 11.66 -14.59 2.93
N PHE A 181 11.41 -14.02 4.10
CA PHE A 181 12.01 -12.74 4.52
C PHE A 181 13.55 -12.81 4.58
N ARG A 182 14.11 -13.93 5.07
CA ARG A 182 15.57 -14.12 5.09
C ARG A 182 16.16 -14.20 3.69
N TRP A 183 15.48 -14.87 2.75
CA TRP A 183 15.90 -14.89 1.34
C TRP A 183 15.80 -13.51 0.69
N ALA A 184 14.72 -12.78 0.94
CA ALA A 184 14.52 -11.43 0.42
C ALA A 184 15.63 -10.48 0.89
N ARG A 185 15.94 -10.45 2.18
CA ARG A 185 17.02 -9.61 2.73
C ARG A 185 18.39 -9.94 2.15
N LYS A 186 18.65 -11.24 1.90
CA LYS A 186 19.89 -11.66 1.25
C LYS A 186 19.96 -11.22 -0.20
N ALA A 187 18.84 -11.19 -0.90
CA ALA A 187 18.76 -10.79 -2.31
C ALA A 187 18.93 -9.27 -2.49
N ASP A 188 18.31 -8.46 -1.63
CA ASP A 188 18.50 -7.00 -1.56
C ASP A 188 18.61 -6.54 -0.10
N PRO A 189 19.83 -6.20 0.36
CA PRO A 189 20.04 -5.72 1.72
C PRO A 189 19.45 -4.34 2.03
N LYS A 190 19.07 -3.55 1.00
CA LYS A 190 18.66 -2.15 1.14
C LYS A 190 17.16 -1.94 1.09
N ALA A 191 16.42 -2.79 0.37
CA ALA A 191 14.97 -2.67 0.27
C ALA A 191 14.30 -2.90 1.63
N LEU A 192 13.25 -2.14 1.90
CA LEU A 192 12.38 -2.38 3.05
C LEU A 192 11.49 -3.59 2.77
N LEU A 193 11.32 -4.45 3.75
CA LEU A 193 10.61 -5.72 3.63
C LEU A 193 9.32 -5.70 4.46
N PHE A 194 8.19 -5.85 3.78
CA PHE A 194 6.84 -5.78 4.38
C PHE A 194 6.12 -7.12 4.30
N TYR A 195 5.35 -7.40 5.34
CA TYR A 195 4.24 -8.34 5.32
C TYR A 195 2.96 -7.55 5.01
N ASN A 196 2.22 -7.91 3.97
CA ASN A 196 1.01 -7.20 3.53
C ASN A 196 -0.23 -8.06 3.73
N GLU A 197 -1.31 -7.50 4.30
CA GLU A 197 -2.50 -8.28 4.62
C GLU A 197 -3.79 -7.44 4.54
N ALA A 198 -4.87 -8.10 4.10
CA ALA A 198 -6.24 -7.60 4.12
C ALA A 198 -6.98 -7.96 5.41
N GLU A 199 -8.06 -7.24 5.72
CA GLU A 199 -8.96 -7.54 6.85
C GLU A 199 -8.26 -7.55 8.22
N GLY A 200 -7.05 -7.01 8.29
CA GLY A 200 -6.26 -6.84 9.52
C GLY A 200 -6.11 -5.38 9.95
N GLU A 201 -6.95 -4.48 9.44
CA GLU A 201 -6.83 -3.03 9.60
C GLU A 201 -7.14 -2.55 11.01
N GLY A 202 -8.24 -3.07 11.58
CA GLY A 202 -8.70 -2.76 12.93
C GLY A 202 -8.23 -3.77 13.98
N LEU A 203 -8.90 -3.79 15.13
CA LEU A 203 -8.65 -4.75 16.21
C LEU A 203 -9.57 -5.97 16.05
N ASN A 204 -9.01 -7.08 15.60
CA ASN A 204 -9.70 -8.35 15.39
C ASN A 204 -8.73 -9.53 15.52
N ARG A 205 -9.25 -10.77 15.42
CA ARG A 205 -8.43 -11.99 15.51
C ARG A 205 -7.25 -12.01 14.53
N LYS A 206 -7.48 -11.60 13.29
CA LYS A 206 -6.47 -11.59 12.24
C LYS A 206 -5.38 -10.59 12.55
N SER A 207 -5.74 -9.38 12.95
CA SER A 207 -4.78 -8.35 13.35
C SER A 207 -4.01 -8.73 14.61
N ASP A 208 -4.61 -9.48 15.54
CA ASP A 208 -3.93 -10.02 16.71
C ASP A 208 -2.89 -11.08 16.33
N ALA A 209 -3.22 -11.95 15.37
CA ALA A 209 -2.28 -12.93 14.83
C ALA A 209 -1.11 -12.26 14.07
N ILE A 210 -1.40 -11.22 13.27
CA ILE A 210 -0.35 -10.40 12.62
C ILE A 210 0.55 -9.78 13.70
N TYR A 211 -0.03 -9.12 14.70
CA TYR A 211 0.75 -8.52 15.80
C TYR A 211 1.65 -9.53 16.50
N ALA A 212 1.11 -10.71 16.84
CA ALA A 212 1.87 -11.77 17.52
C ALA A 212 3.02 -12.29 16.63
N MET A 213 2.77 -12.52 15.33
CA MET A 213 3.80 -12.94 14.37
C MET A 213 4.90 -11.90 14.23
N ILE A 214 4.56 -10.62 14.05
CA ILE A 214 5.54 -9.54 13.91
C ILE A 214 6.37 -9.39 15.19
N LYS A 215 5.73 -9.46 16.36
CA LYS A 215 6.42 -9.42 17.66
C LYS A 215 7.44 -10.55 17.80
N ASP A 216 7.05 -11.78 17.47
CA ASP A 216 7.94 -12.96 17.49
C ASP A 216 9.10 -12.78 16.48
N PHE A 217 8.80 -12.32 15.26
CA PHE A 217 9.83 -12.06 14.25
C PHE A 217 10.85 -11.03 14.70
N LYS A 218 10.42 -9.94 15.30
CA LYS A 218 11.33 -8.91 15.86
C LYS A 218 12.21 -9.49 16.96
N GLN A 219 11.64 -10.29 17.86
CA GLN A 219 12.39 -10.93 18.96
C GLN A 219 13.46 -11.91 18.46
N ARG A 220 13.17 -12.61 17.34
CA ARG A 220 14.09 -13.61 16.75
C ARG A 220 15.01 -13.01 15.67
N GLY A 221 14.99 -11.71 15.45
CA GLY A 221 15.84 -11.05 14.46
C GLY A 221 15.51 -11.45 13.02
N VAL A 222 14.24 -11.73 12.72
CA VAL A 222 13.76 -11.87 11.33
C VAL A 222 13.79 -10.49 10.67
N PRO A 223 14.33 -10.38 9.45
CA PRO A 223 14.54 -9.08 8.80
C PRO A 223 13.25 -8.49 8.21
N ILE A 224 12.28 -8.20 9.06
CA ILE A 224 11.04 -7.51 8.72
C ILE A 224 11.15 -6.03 9.11
N ASP A 225 10.81 -5.14 8.17
CA ASP A 225 10.87 -3.70 8.36
C ASP A 225 9.48 -3.09 8.56
N GLY A 226 8.43 -3.72 8.04
CA GLY A 226 7.09 -3.15 8.12
C GLY A 226 5.93 -4.12 7.92
N VAL A 227 4.74 -3.58 8.16
CA VAL A 227 3.45 -4.21 7.89
C VAL A 227 2.66 -3.32 6.94
N GLY A 228 2.13 -3.91 5.87
CA GLY A 228 1.14 -3.31 5.00
C GLY A 228 -0.27 -3.66 5.48
N LEU A 229 -1.10 -2.66 5.68
CA LEU A 229 -2.52 -2.78 5.94
C LEU A 229 -3.24 -2.36 4.64
N GLN A 230 -3.93 -3.31 3.98
CA GLN A 230 -4.50 -3.06 2.65
C GLN A 230 -5.57 -1.94 2.67
N MET A 231 -6.44 -1.91 3.65
CA MET A 231 -7.51 -0.92 3.79
C MET A 231 -8.56 -0.97 2.66
N HIS A 232 -8.91 -2.16 2.18
CA HIS A 232 -10.10 -2.35 1.35
C HIS A 232 -11.36 -2.29 2.22
N ILE A 233 -11.92 -1.10 2.40
CA ILE A 233 -12.96 -0.86 3.42
C ILE A 233 -14.33 -0.68 2.75
N PRO A 234 -15.31 -1.54 3.02
CA PRO A 234 -16.71 -1.19 2.79
C PRO A 234 -17.12 -0.03 3.72
N LEU A 235 -17.78 1.00 3.20
CA LEU A 235 -18.08 2.24 3.94
C LEU A 235 -18.64 2.02 5.36
N LEU A 236 -19.49 1.00 5.53
CA LEU A 236 -20.15 0.75 6.80
C LEU A 236 -19.26 0.04 7.84
N ASP A 237 -18.11 -0.49 7.41
CA ASP A 237 -17.21 -1.31 8.24
C ASP A 237 -16.01 -0.51 8.78
N ALA A 238 -15.97 0.82 8.53
CA ALA A 238 -14.89 1.68 8.96
C ALA A 238 -14.94 1.96 10.47
N ASP A 239 -14.10 1.27 11.23
CA ASP A 239 -13.88 1.52 12.68
C ASP A 239 -12.58 2.29 12.90
N MET A 240 -12.65 3.62 12.82
CA MET A 240 -11.47 4.49 12.91
C MET A 240 -10.71 4.38 14.23
N PRO A 241 -11.37 4.28 15.42
CA PRO A 241 -10.67 4.02 16.67
C PRO A 241 -9.87 2.73 16.68
N ALA A 242 -10.44 1.62 16.17
CA ALA A 242 -9.75 0.34 16.10
C ALA A 242 -8.59 0.37 15.11
N ILE A 243 -8.73 1.02 13.94
CA ILE A 243 -7.66 1.21 12.95
C ILE A 243 -6.50 2.01 13.57
N SER A 244 -6.77 3.14 14.19
CA SER A 244 -5.75 3.97 14.83
C SER A 244 -5.00 3.22 15.93
N ALA A 245 -5.71 2.47 16.77
CA ALA A 245 -5.10 1.66 17.83
C ALA A 245 -4.23 0.53 17.28
N ASN A 246 -4.64 -0.10 16.15
CA ASN A 246 -3.86 -1.14 15.50
C ASN A 246 -2.57 -0.60 14.87
N ILE A 247 -2.64 0.54 14.19
CA ILE A 247 -1.44 1.23 13.68
C ILE A 247 -0.48 1.53 14.84
N ALA A 248 -0.98 2.10 15.93
CA ALA A 248 -0.15 2.46 17.09
C ALA A 248 0.54 1.25 17.73
N ARG A 249 -0.17 0.12 17.93
CA ARG A 249 0.45 -1.08 18.52
C ARG A 249 1.49 -1.74 17.61
N LEU A 250 1.28 -1.72 16.29
CA LEU A 250 2.24 -2.27 15.33
C LEU A 250 3.51 -1.40 15.29
N THR A 251 3.36 -0.08 15.20
CA THR A 251 4.51 0.84 15.20
C THR A 251 5.31 0.79 16.51
N ALA A 252 4.65 0.50 17.64
CA ALA A 252 5.31 0.29 18.93
C ALA A 252 6.24 -0.94 18.96
N LEU A 253 6.09 -1.89 18.01
CA LEU A 253 7.04 -3.00 17.85
C LEU A 253 8.34 -2.58 17.12
N GLY A 254 8.46 -1.33 16.71
CA GLY A 254 9.60 -0.82 15.93
C GLY A 254 9.59 -1.28 14.47
N VAL A 255 8.41 -1.46 13.88
CA VAL A 255 8.20 -1.64 12.44
C VAL A 255 7.46 -0.46 11.85
N GLN A 256 7.66 -0.21 10.56
CA GLN A 256 6.84 0.75 9.83
C GLN A 256 5.46 0.16 9.54
N VAL A 257 4.46 1.02 9.44
CA VAL A 257 3.14 0.69 8.90
C VAL A 257 2.95 1.47 7.61
N HIS A 258 2.60 0.79 6.53
CA HIS A 258 2.09 1.39 5.30
C HIS A 258 0.62 1.05 5.13
N ILE A 259 -0.18 2.01 4.75
CA ILE A 259 -1.51 1.79 4.20
C ILE A 259 -1.27 1.54 2.71
N THR A 260 -1.63 0.34 2.21
CA THR A 260 -1.07 -0.13 0.93
C THR A 260 -2.06 -0.18 -0.23
N GLU A 261 -3.35 -0.29 0.03
CA GLU A 261 -4.34 -0.58 -1.00
C GLU A 261 -5.68 0.13 -0.75
N LEU A 262 -5.63 1.32 -0.14
CA LEU A 262 -6.82 2.02 0.32
C LEU A 262 -7.85 2.22 -0.78
N ASP A 263 -9.02 1.68 -0.55
CA ASP A 263 -10.26 2.07 -1.21
C ASP A 263 -11.44 2.00 -0.22
N VAL A 264 -12.43 2.90 -0.39
CA VAL A 264 -13.62 2.94 0.45
C VAL A 264 -14.84 2.77 -0.44
N SER A 265 -15.28 1.53 -0.58
CA SER A 265 -16.33 1.16 -1.54
C SER A 265 -17.73 1.53 -1.06
N LEU A 266 -18.54 2.10 -1.95
CA LEU A 266 -19.91 2.55 -1.68
C LEU A 266 -20.94 1.63 -2.32
N PRO A 267 -22.11 1.41 -1.71
CA PRO A 267 -23.28 0.90 -2.43
C PRO A 267 -23.63 1.83 -3.60
N ILE A 268 -23.94 1.25 -4.76
CA ILE A 268 -24.36 2.01 -5.96
C ILE A 268 -25.68 1.51 -6.48
N ASP A 269 -26.43 2.39 -7.13
CA ASP A 269 -27.66 2.07 -7.85
C ASP A 269 -27.39 1.37 -9.21
N SER A 270 -28.44 1.05 -9.94
CA SER A 270 -28.35 0.40 -11.26
C SER A 270 -27.66 1.28 -12.32
N ASN A 271 -27.52 2.59 -12.09
CA ASN A 271 -26.81 3.51 -12.96
C ASN A 271 -25.34 3.71 -12.54
N GLY A 272 -24.91 3.03 -11.46
CA GLY A 272 -23.56 3.14 -10.92
C GLY A 272 -23.32 4.35 -10.00
N ASN A 273 -24.38 4.97 -9.48
CA ASN A 273 -24.29 6.15 -8.63
C ASN A 273 -24.44 5.79 -7.16
N ALA A 274 -23.56 6.34 -6.33
CA ALA A 274 -23.67 6.33 -4.87
C ALA A 274 -24.56 7.49 -4.39
N ARG A 275 -25.15 7.37 -3.22
CA ARG A 275 -25.91 8.45 -2.58
C ARG A 275 -24.97 9.56 -2.13
N ALA A 276 -25.45 10.81 -2.17
CA ALA A 276 -24.65 11.98 -1.77
C ALA A 276 -24.17 11.88 -0.32
N GLU A 277 -25.01 11.35 0.58
CA GLU A 277 -24.65 11.12 2.00
C GLU A 277 -23.52 10.10 2.16
N ASP A 278 -23.49 9.04 1.34
CA ASP A 278 -22.43 8.03 1.37
C ASP A 278 -21.10 8.59 0.82
N LEU A 279 -21.14 9.46 -0.18
CA LEU A 279 -19.96 10.19 -0.67
C LEU A 279 -19.39 11.13 0.40
N ALA A 280 -20.23 11.81 1.18
CA ALA A 280 -19.78 12.64 2.29
C ALA A 280 -19.11 11.78 3.40
N ARG A 281 -19.76 10.68 3.79
CA ARG A 281 -19.19 9.73 4.77
C ARG A 281 -17.89 9.09 4.27
N GLN A 282 -17.78 8.78 2.98
CA GLN A 282 -16.54 8.30 2.37
C GLN A 282 -15.40 9.30 2.59
N ALA A 283 -15.66 10.58 2.37
CA ALA A 283 -14.66 11.63 2.59
C ALA A 283 -14.19 11.67 4.05
N ASP A 284 -15.11 11.48 5.02
CA ASP A 284 -14.75 11.41 6.44
C ASP A 284 -13.91 10.18 6.79
N VAL A 285 -14.17 9.03 6.14
CA VAL A 285 -13.33 7.83 6.31
C VAL A 285 -11.93 8.07 5.77
N TYR A 286 -11.78 8.62 4.56
CA TYR A 286 -10.47 8.98 4.00
C TYR A 286 -9.70 9.96 4.90
N ARG A 287 -10.37 11.01 5.40
CA ARG A 287 -9.82 11.95 6.38
C ARG A 287 -9.33 11.24 7.64
N GLY A 288 -10.16 10.37 8.19
CA GLY A 288 -9.84 9.61 9.40
C GLY A 288 -8.62 8.71 9.25
N ILE A 289 -8.47 8.04 8.09
CA ILE A 289 -7.33 7.17 7.79
C ILE A 289 -6.04 8.00 7.66
N VAL A 290 -6.08 9.13 6.94
CA VAL A 290 -4.93 10.04 6.82
C VAL A 290 -4.51 10.53 8.20
N ARG A 291 -5.47 10.98 9.02
CA ARG A 291 -5.22 11.42 10.39
C ARG A 291 -4.61 10.32 11.27
N ALA A 292 -5.14 9.09 11.19
CA ALA A 292 -4.60 7.96 11.94
C ALA A 292 -3.14 7.67 11.57
N CYS A 293 -2.78 7.79 10.29
CA CYS A 293 -1.40 7.64 9.85
C CYS A 293 -0.52 8.82 10.32
N LEU A 294 -0.96 10.07 10.14
CA LEU A 294 -0.20 11.26 10.56
C LEU A 294 0.09 11.29 12.06
N ASN A 295 -0.85 10.81 12.87
CA ASN A 295 -0.70 10.73 14.34
C ASN A 295 0.30 9.65 14.80
N ASN A 296 0.79 8.81 13.89
CA ASN A 296 1.74 7.74 14.18
C ASN A 296 3.01 7.92 13.35
N ALA A 297 4.12 8.34 13.96
CA ALA A 297 5.38 8.58 13.26
C ALA A 297 5.90 7.35 12.48
N GLY A 298 5.56 6.14 12.92
CA GLY A 298 5.90 4.90 12.24
C GLY A 298 4.98 4.56 11.06
N CYS A 299 3.87 5.30 10.83
CA CYS A 299 3.10 5.21 9.60
C CYS A 299 3.72 6.17 8.57
N THR A 300 4.30 5.63 7.51
CA THR A 300 5.17 6.37 6.60
C THR A 300 4.70 6.40 5.15
N ALA A 301 3.61 5.67 4.83
CA ALA A 301 3.01 5.72 3.51
C ALA A 301 1.49 5.50 3.55
N ILE A 302 0.79 6.17 2.64
CA ILE A 302 -0.63 5.96 2.33
C ILE A 302 -0.75 5.76 0.83
N GLN A 303 -1.26 4.61 0.42
CA GLN A 303 -1.42 4.23 -0.97
C GLN A 303 -2.83 3.75 -1.25
N THR A 304 -3.40 4.18 -2.36
CA THR A 304 -4.70 3.71 -2.85
C THR A 304 -4.53 2.56 -3.85
N TRP A 305 -5.53 1.68 -3.98
CA TRP A 305 -5.53 0.62 -4.99
C TRP A 305 -6.16 1.12 -6.29
N GLY A 306 -5.36 1.86 -7.08
CA GLY A 306 -5.83 2.75 -8.12
C GLY A 306 -6.25 4.10 -7.53
N PHE A 307 -6.37 5.14 -8.36
CA PHE A 307 -6.78 6.47 -7.89
C PHE A 307 -8.09 6.98 -8.50
N THR A 308 -8.55 6.38 -9.60
CA THR A 308 -9.75 6.81 -10.34
C THR A 308 -10.77 5.69 -10.43
N ASP A 309 -12.03 6.03 -10.23
CA ASP A 309 -13.17 5.11 -10.38
C ASP A 309 -13.28 4.52 -11.80
N LYS A 310 -12.56 5.08 -12.79
CA LYS A 310 -12.53 4.56 -14.17
C LYS A 310 -11.94 3.16 -14.25
N TYR A 311 -10.95 2.84 -13.42
CA TYR A 311 -10.18 1.60 -13.43
C TYR A 311 -10.27 0.82 -12.12
N SER A 312 -11.19 1.20 -11.22
CA SER A 312 -11.37 0.50 -9.95
C SER A 312 -11.79 -0.96 -10.15
N TRP A 313 -11.16 -1.87 -9.42
CA TRP A 313 -11.47 -3.29 -9.40
C TRP A 313 -12.81 -3.61 -8.69
N ILE A 314 -13.29 -2.69 -7.84
CA ILE A 314 -14.45 -2.89 -6.97
C ILE A 314 -15.72 -3.27 -7.76
N GLY A 315 -15.96 -2.62 -8.90
CA GLY A 315 -17.15 -2.89 -9.71
C GLY A 315 -17.24 -4.34 -10.19
N SER A 316 -16.13 -4.90 -10.69
CA SER A 316 -16.05 -6.28 -11.12
C SER A 316 -16.12 -7.27 -9.96
N HIS A 317 -15.42 -6.99 -8.87
CA HIS A 317 -15.38 -7.82 -7.68
C HIS A 317 -16.75 -7.93 -6.99
N SER A 318 -17.46 -6.81 -6.87
CA SER A 318 -18.78 -6.74 -6.22
C SER A 318 -19.95 -7.10 -7.11
N ARG A 319 -19.72 -7.55 -8.35
CA ARG A 319 -20.77 -7.75 -9.37
C ARG A 319 -21.64 -6.50 -9.58
N ALA A 320 -20.98 -5.34 -9.64
CA ALA A 320 -21.57 -4.02 -9.81
C ALA A 320 -22.57 -3.59 -8.73
N THR A 321 -22.48 -4.14 -7.52
CA THR A 321 -23.28 -3.67 -6.37
C THR A 321 -22.59 -2.57 -5.57
N ARG A 322 -21.29 -2.38 -5.77
CA ARG A 322 -20.45 -1.36 -5.13
C ARG A 322 -19.56 -0.69 -6.16
N GLY A 323 -19.17 0.56 -5.86
CA GLY A 323 -18.30 1.36 -6.74
C GLY A 323 -17.91 2.68 -6.11
N GLN A 324 -17.48 3.62 -6.95
CA GLN A 324 -17.08 4.99 -6.58
C GLN A 324 -16.12 5.03 -5.37
N ALA A 325 -15.20 4.07 -5.33
CA ALA A 325 -14.38 3.79 -4.15
C ALA A 325 -13.17 4.70 -3.98
N LEU A 326 -12.74 5.41 -5.03
CA LEU A 326 -11.44 6.06 -5.15
C LEU A 326 -11.53 7.59 -5.09
N PRO A 327 -10.40 8.30 -4.85
CA PRO A 327 -10.39 9.75 -4.66
C PRO A 327 -10.76 10.57 -5.91
N PHE A 328 -10.58 10.01 -7.11
CA PHE A 328 -10.92 10.67 -8.38
C PHE A 328 -12.05 9.94 -9.09
N ASP A 329 -12.89 10.69 -9.77
CA ASP A 329 -13.95 10.13 -10.60
C ASP A 329 -13.42 9.53 -11.93
N ARG A 330 -14.33 9.08 -12.78
CA ARG A 330 -13.99 8.47 -14.09
C ARG A 330 -13.40 9.46 -15.10
N ALA A 331 -13.55 10.76 -14.86
CA ALA A 331 -13.03 11.86 -15.69
C ALA A 331 -11.79 12.52 -15.05
N TYR A 332 -11.18 11.85 -14.04
CA TYR A 332 -10.02 12.35 -13.28
C TYR A 332 -10.30 13.65 -12.51
N GLN A 333 -11.56 13.95 -12.20
CA GLN A 333 -11.89 15.07 -11.33
C GLN A 333 -11.80 14.64 -9.87
N PRO A 334 -11.24 15.50 -9.00
CA PRO A 334 -11.15 15.19 -7.57
C PRO A 334 -12.55 15.11 -6.95
N LYS A 335 -12.80 14.06 -6.17
CA LYS A 335 -14.00 13.86 -5.37
C LYS A 335 -13.84 14.47 -3.97
N ALA A 336 -14.91 14.46 -3.18
CA ALA A 336 -14.85 14.89 -1.77
C ALA A 336 -13.78 14.13 -0.96
N ALA A 337 -13.56 12.84 -1.27
CA ALA A 337 -12.51 12.02 -0.67
C ALA A 337 -11.11 12.61 -0.92
N HIS A 338 -10.81 13.06 -2.14
CA HIS A 338 -9.54 13.73 -2.44
C HIS A 338 -9.38 15.02 -1.61
N GLY A 339 -10.43 15.87 -1.58
CA GLY A 339 -10.41 17.10 -0.79
C GLY A 339 -10.14 16.84 0.68
N ALA A 340 -10.79 15.81 1.26
CA ALA A 340 -10.59 15.42 2.66
C ALA A 340 -9.17 14.92 2.95
N MET A 341 -8.57 14.15 2.04
CA MET A 341 -7.16 13.76 2.15
C MET A 341 -6.23 14.97 2.11
N LEU A 342 -6.46 15.88 1.15
CA LEU A 342 -5.64 17.06 0.95
C LEU A 342 -5.69 18.01 2.15
N GLU A 343 -6.88 18.26 2.69
CA GLU A 343 -7.07 19.09 3.89
C GLU A 343 -6.30 18.53 5.08
N GLU A 344 -6.39 17.22 5.32
CA GLU A 344 -5.71 16.57 6.44
C GLU A 344 -4.19 16.55 6.27
N LEU A 345 -3.69 16.24 5.07
CA LEU A 345 -2.27 16.31 4.75
C LEU A 345 -1.72 17.74 4.90
N SER A 346 -2.49 18.75 4.44
CA SER A 346 -2.07 20.17 4.56
C SER A 346 -2.09 20.68 6.00
N ALA A 347 -2.90 20.07 6.88
CA ALA A 347 -2.85 20.37 8.31
C ALA A 347 -1.57 19.82 8.97
N GLY A 348 -0.95 18.84 8.35
CA GLY A 348 0.33 18.26 8.73
C GLY A 348 0.27 17.37 9.96
N ARG A 349 1.41 16.74 10.27
CA ARG A 349 1.59 16.00 11.51
C ARG A 349 1.40 16.98 12.66
N SER A 350 0.30 16.81 13.41
CA SER A 350 0.09 17.56 14.64
C SER A 350 1.36 17.43 15.47
N ALA A 351 2.03 18.55 15.71
CA ALA A 351 3.22 18.52 16.52
C ALA A 351 2.83 17.96 17.89
N ALA A 352 3.09 16.67 18.10
CA ALA A 352 3.25 16.12 19.43
C ALA A 352 4.51 16.80 19.99
N ARG A 353 4.33 18.08 20.39
CA ARG A 353 5.30 18.89 21.13
C ARG A 353 5.03 18.79 22.60
#